data_2529e0ff6cf8641e7aaaed9782c027c1
#
_entry.id   2529e0ff6cf8641e7aaaed9782c027c1
#
_cell.length_a   1.000
_cell.length_b   1.000
_cell.length_c   1.000
_cell.angle_alpha   90.00
_cell.angle_beta   90.00
_cell.angle_gamma   90.00
#
_symmetry.space_group_name_H-M   'P 1'
#
loop_
_entity.id
_entity.type
_entity.pdbx_description
1 polymer ?
#
loop_
_entity_poly.entity_id
_entity_poly.type
_entity_poly.pdbx_seq_one_letter_code
_entity_poly.pdbx_strand_id
1 'polypeptide(L)'
;MEKKYKLKISKNRENIKVGVINVAVGGASIKLYDEDSTDVYISHQADWFKNFCKEYDNQPMRRLMECAKRAQKVGVIKGILLHQGCTDNGQKDWPERVKLVYNRMLKELNLKAEDCPLLVGELMTKEDGGCCYLHNSIIDSIQNTIPTAYPVSSLGCPGRPDKLHFTAEGYRILGRRYAD
;
A
#
# COMPACT_ATOMS: atom_id res chain seq x y z
N MET A 1 8.85 14.73 -20.98
CA MET A 1 10.20 14.90 -20.37
C MET A 1 10.21 14.00 -19.14
N GLU A 2 10.68 12.76 -19.30
CA GLU A 2 10.75 11.78 -18.20
C GLU A 2 11.82 12.20 -17.20
N LYS A 3 11.41 12.62 -16.01
CA LYS A 3 12.32 12.73 -14.88
C LYS A 3 12.54 11.35 -14.27
N LYS A 4 13.56 10.64 -14.73
CA LYS A 4 14.08 9.45 -14.06
C LYS A 4 14.67 9.87 -12.72
N TYR A 5 13.94 9.62 -11.63
CA TYR A 5 14.51 9.68 -10.29
C TYR A 5 15.39 8.45 -10.09
N LYS A 6 16.67 8.54 -10.44
CA LYS A 6 17.66 7.56 -9.98
C LYS A 6 17.83 7.73 -8.48
N LEU A 7 17.31 6.81 -7.70
CA LEU A 7 17.75 6.64 -6.31
C LEU A 7 19.28 6.48 -6.35
N LYS A 8 20.02 7.40 -5.75
CA LYS A 8 21.46 7.24 -5.51
C LYS A 8 21.61 6.15 -4.43
N ILE A 9 21.57 4.90 -4.86
CA ILE A 9 22.00 3.79 -4.01
C ILE A 9 23.52 3.92 -3.89
N SER A 10 24.01 4.08 -2.66
CA SER A 10 25.45 4.17 -2.39
C SER A 10 26.17 2.95 -2.98
N LYS A 11 27.42 3.15 -3.47
CA LYS A 11 28.23 2.11 -4.11
C LYS A 11 28.57 0.90 -3.20
N ASN A 12 28.28 0.94 -1.91
CA ASN A 12 28.48 -0.16 -0.95
C ASN A 12 27.17 -0.91 -0.70
N ARG A 13 26.73 -1.71 -1.68
CA ARG A 13 25.51 -2.55 -1.57
C ARG A 13 25.67 -3.77 -0.66
N GLU A 14 26.89 -4.20 -0.35
CA GLU A 14 27.17 -5.47 0.32
C GLU A 14 26.75 -5.54 1.80
N ASN A 15 26.46 -4.40 2.44
CA ASN A 15 26.10 -4.34 3.85
C ASN A 15 24.71 -3.72 4.15
N ILE A 16 23.88 -3.53 3.12
CA ILE A 16 22.52 -2.99 3.34
C ILE A 16 21.56 -4.16 3.57
N LYS A 17 20.94 -4.20 4.75
CA LYS A 17 19.83 -5.09 5.05
C LYS A 17 18.52 -4.36 4.86
N VAL A 18 17.60 -4.97 4.12
CA VAL A 18 16.25 -4.45 3.92
C VAL A 18 15.28 -5.27 4.77
N GLY A 19 14.51 -4.58 5.61
CA GLY A 19 13.41 -5.16 6.38
C GLY A 19 12.06 -4.73 5.82
N VAL A 20 11.07 -5.59 5.93
CA VAL A 20 9.68 -5.29 5.55
C VAL A 20 8.78 -5.48 6.76
N ILE A 21 7.93 -4.49 7.04
CA ILE A 21 6.84 -4.59 8.01
C ILE A 21 5.57 -4.81 7.22
N ASN A 22 4.88 -5.90 7.47
CA ASN A 22 3.62 -6.22 6.82
C ASN A 22 2.50 -6.36 7.86
N VAL A 23 1.50 -5.49 7.74
CA VAL A 23 0.23 -5.56 8.47
C VAL A 23 -0.88 -5.34 7.45
N ALA A 24 -1.11 -6.35 6.61
CA ALA A 24 -2.12 -6.32 5.56
C ALA A 24 -3.28 -7.25 5.92
N VAL A 25 -4.51 -6.73 5.86
CA VAL A 25 -5.75 -7.49 6.04
C VAL A 25 -6.38 -7.70 4.67
N GLY A 26 -6.53 -8.96 4.24
CA GLY A 26 -7.11 -9.29 2.95
C GLY A 26 -8.56 -8.81 2.83
N GLY A 27 -8.92 -8.21 1.68
CA GLY A 27 -10.27 -7.70 1.44
C GLY A 27 -10.61 -6.38 2.15
N ALA A 28 -9.63 -5.72 2.76
CA ALA A 28 -9.86 -4.47 3.49
C ALA A 28 -10.11 -3.28 2.55
N SER A 29 -11.04 -2.39 2.94
CA SER A 29 -11.09 -1.01 2.49
C SER A 29 -9.99 -0.20 3.17
N ILE A 30 -9.58 0.92 2.56
CA ILE A 30 -8.67 1.89 3.20
C ILE A 30 -9.22 2.40 4.55
N LYS A 31 -10.52 2.37 4.75
CA LYS A 31 -11.20 2.73 6.01
C LYS A 31 -10.73 1.90 7.21
N LEU A 32 -10.22 0.69 6.99
CA LEU A 32 -9.68 -0.15 8.06
C LEU A 32 -8.43 0.47 8.71
N TYR A 33 -7.68 1.28 7.95
CA TYR A 33 -6.43 1.92 8.40
C TYR A 33 -6.63 3.38 8.81
N ASP A 34 -7.85 3.90 8.70
CA ASP A 34 -8.24 5.19 9.23
C ASP A 34 -8.87 5.00 10.61
N GLU A 35 -8.11 5.33 11.68
CA GLU A 35 -8.51 5.10 13.07
C GLU A 35 -9.87 5.71 13.43
N ASP A 36 -10.26 6.80 12.76
CA ASP A 36 -11.56 7.44 13.01
C ASP A 36 -12.73 6.64 12.38
N SER A 37 -12.44 5.76 11.42
CA SER A 37 -13.44 4.93 10.71
C SER A 37 -13.37 3.46 11.09
N THR A 38 -12.27 2.97 11.65
CA THR A 38 -11.94 1.54 11.82
C THR A 38 -13.06 0.76 12.52
N ASP A 39 -13.50 1.21 13.69
CA ASP A 39 -14.49 0.47 14.50
C ASP A 39 -15.84 0.39 13.78
N VAL A 40 -16.29 1.49 13.20
CA VAL A 40 -17.54 1.54 12.43
C VAL A 40 -17.42 0.65 11.19
N TYR A 41 -16.29 0.72 10.48
CA TYR A 41 -16.06 -0.12 9.31
C TYR A 41 -16.11 -1.61 9.68
N ILE A 42 -15.39 -2.04 10.71
CA ILE A 42 -15.37 -3.44 11.16
C ILE A 42 -16.76 -3.92 11.60
N SER A 43 -17.54 -3.08 12.30
CA SER A 43 -18.86 -3.47 12.80
C SER A 43 -19.82 -3.92 11.70
N HIS A 44 -19.67 -3.35 10.48
CA HIS A 44 -20.52 -3.66 9.31
C HIS A 44 -19.98 -4.81 8.43
N GLN A 45 -18.84 -5.40 8.80
CA GLN A 45 -18.25 -6.46 7.99
C GLN A 45 -18.79 -7.85 8.37
N ALA A 46 -18.60 -8.82 7.47
CA ALA A 46 -18.92 -10.23 7.73
C ALA A 46 -18.01 -10.82 8.82
N ASP A 47 -18.47 -11.86 9.49
CA ASP A 47 -17.78 -12.45 10.65
C ASP A 47 -16.38 -12.97 10.32
N TRP A 48 -16.16 -13.52 9.13
CA TRP A 48 -14.83 -13.94 8.70
C TRP A 48 -13.83 -12.78 8.69
N PHE A 49 -14.25 -11.60 8.22
CA PHE A 49 -13.42 -10.41 8.20
C PHE A 49 -13.16 -9.87 9.62
N LYS A 50 -14.21 -9.84 10.46
CA LYS A 50 -14.08 -9.48 11.88
C LYS A 50 -13.08 -10.37 12.60
N ASN A 51 -13.07 -11.69 12.28
CA ASN A 51 -12.12 -12.60 12.86
C ASN A 51 -10.68 -12.33 12.44
N PHE A 52 -10.42 -11.93 11.19
CA PHE A 52 -9.10 -11.47 10.78
C PHE A 52 -8.67 -10.20 11.53
N CYS A 53 -9.58 -9.24 11.71
CA CYS A 53 -9.26 -8.02 12.44
C CYS A 53 -8.92 -8.27 13.91
N LYS A 54 -9.50 -9.29 14.54
CA LYS A 54 -9.18 -9.67 15.93
C LYS A 54 -7.71 -10.06 16.12
N GLU A 55 -7.03 -10.58 15.11
CA GLU A 55 -5.60 -10.89 15.17
C GLU A 55 -4.73 -9.63 15.41
N TYR A 56 -5.31 -8.46 15.13
CA TYR A 56 -4.70 -7.14 15.34
C TYR A 56 -5.44 -6.32 16.42
N ASP A 57 -6.16 -6.97 17.33
CA ASP A 57 -7.00 -6.31 18.34
C ASP A 57 -8.01 -5.32 17.73
N ASN A 58 -8.49 -5.60 16.52
CA ASN A 58 -9.31 -4.74 15.67
C ASN A 58 -8.65 -3.38 15.34
N GLN A 59 -7.35 -3.26 15.50
CA GLN A 59 -6.58 -2.02 15.33
C GLN A 59 -5.33 -2.26 14.47
N PRO A 60 -5.45 -2.64 13.17
CA PRO A 60 -4.30 -2.97 12.35
C PRO A 60 -3.37 -1.77 12.13
N MET A 61 -3.90 -0.54 12.06
CA MET A 61 -3.08 0.66 11.96
C MET A 61 -2.21 0.83 13.20
N ARG A 62 -2.75 0.71 14.40
CA ARG A 62 -1.97 0.76 15.64
C ARG A 62 -0.86 -0.31 15.65
N ARG A 63 -1.19 -1.54 15.23
CA ARG A 63 -0.20 -2.61 15.11
C ARG A 63 0.91 -2.27 14.14
N LEU A 64 0.58 -1.69 12.98
CA LEU A 64 1.56 -1.24 11.99
C LEU A 64 2.50 -0.18 12.59
N MET A 65 1.94 0.81 13.29
CA MET A 65 2.72 1.88 13.93
C MET A 65 3.64 1.36 15.04
N GLU A 66 3.18 0.44 15.87
CA GLU A 66 4.03 -0.20 16.89
C GLU A 66 5.22 -0.94 16.26
N CYS A 67 4.99 -1.71 15.19
CA CYS A 67 6.04 -2.39 14.46
C CYS A 67 7.01 -1.40 13.82
N ALA A 68 6.50 -0.32 13.21
CA ALA A 68 7.31 0.73 12.61
C ALA A 68 8.21 1.44 13.64
N LYS A 69 7.66 1.82 14.80
CA LYS A 69 8.43 2.42 15.90
C LYS A 69 9.52 1.49 16.45
N ARG A 70 9.25 0.17 16.47
CA ARG A 70 10.29 -0.82 16.84
C ARG A 70 11.39 -0.88 15.78
N ALA A 71 11.03 -0.86 14.49
CA ALA A 71 11.99 -0.87 13.40
C ALA A 71 12.86 0.38 13.38
N GLN A 72 12.32 1.55 13.73
CA GLN A 72 13.09 2.80 13.82
C GLN A 72 14.21 2.76 14.87
N LYS A 73 14.18 1.81 15.84
CA LYS A 73 15.25 1.64 16.82
C LYS A 73 16.52 0.99 16.22
N VAL A 74 16.39 0.31 15.08
CA VAL A 74 17.47 -0.49 14.47
C VAL A 74 17.66 -0.16 12.97
N GLY A 75 16.84 0.71 12.39
CA GLY A 75 16.90 1.05 10.98
C GLY A 75 16.18 2.36 10.66
N VAL A 76 16.09 2.66 9.37
CA VAL A 76 15.43 3.86 8.84
C VAL A 76 14.31 3.43 7.90
N ILE A 77 13.09 3.93 8.13
CA ILE A 77 11.96 3.70 7.23
C ILE A 77 12.19 4.56 5.97
N LYS A 78 12.16 3.91 4.80
CA LYS A 78 12.50 4.52 3.52
C LYS A 78 11.33 4.61 2.53
N GLY A 79 10.20 4.01 2.86
CA GLY A 79 9.01 4.07 2.01
C GLY A 79 7.85 3.31 2.60
N ILE A 80 6.68 3.58 2.09
CA ILE A 80 5.45 2.89 2.41
C ILE A 80 4.92 2.27 1.12
N LEU A 81 4.58 0.97 1.18
CA LEU A 81 4.04 0.24 0.05
C LEU A 81 2.54 0.03 0.30
N LEU A 82 1.72 0.45 -0.66
CA LEU A 82 0.28 0.26 -0.64
C LEU A 82 -0.15 -0.56 -1.86
N HIS A 83 -0.79 -1.70 -1.63
CA HIS A 83 -1.46 -2.46 -2.67
C HIS A 83 -2.89 -2.74 -2.19
N GLN A 84 -3.80 -1.82 -2.48
CA GLN A 84 -5.17 -1.82 -2.00
C GLN A 84 -6.07 -1.11 -3.01
N GLY A 85 -7.36 -1.46 -3.09
CA GLY A 85 -8.33 -0.77 -3.93
C GLY A 85 -9.47 -1.65 -4.42
N CYS A 86 -9.34 -2.99 -4.42
CA CYS A 86 -10.42 -3.86 -4.92
C CYS A 86 -11.74 -3.65 -4.15
N THR A 87 -11.67 -3.51 -2.83
CA THR A 87 -12.87 -3.24 -1.99
C THR A 87 -13.38 -1.81 -2.18
N ASP A 88 -12.49 -0.89 -2.54
CA ASP A 88 -12.82 0.52 -2.80
C ASP A 88 -12.97 0.83 -4.30
N ASN A 89 -13.18 -0.19 -5.13
CA ASN A 89 -13.20 -0.08 -6.59
C ASN A 89 -14.12 1.05 -7.06
N GLY A 90 -13.53 2.01 -7.79
CA GLY A 90 -14.25 3.16 -8.36
C GLY A 90 -14.61 4.29 -7.36
N GLN A 91 -14.21 4.20 -6.10
CA GLN A 91 -14.45 5.27 -5.11
C GLN A 91 -13.54 6.47 -5.38
N LYS A 92 -14.12 7.58 -5.82
CA LYS A 92 -13.38 8.79 -6.22
C LYS A 92 -12.71 9.51 -5.04
N ASP A 93 -13.20 9.33 -3.82
CA ASP A 93 -12.63 9.89 -2.58
C ASP A 93 -11.49 9.05 -1.99
N TRP A 94 -11.17 7.91 -2.61
CA TRP A 94 -10.11 7.02 -2.16
C TRP A 94 -8.74 7.71 -2.03
N PRO A 95 -8.28 8.55 -2.98
CA PRO A 95 -6.99 9.25 -2.83
C PRO A 95 -6.91 10.14 -1.60
N GLU A 96 -8.00 10.84 -1.26
CA GLU A 96 -8.04 11.69 -0.05
C GLU A 96 -8.00 10.86 1.23
N ARG A 97 -8.65 9.70 1.25
CA ARG A 97 -8.57 8.76 2.38
C ARG A 97 -7.17 8.19 2.54
N VAL A 98 -6.53 7.82 1.44
CA VAL A 98 -5.12 7.38 1.45
C VAL A 98 -4.22 8.48 2.00
N LYS A 99 -4.43 9.73 1.58
CA LYS A 99 -3.68 10.89 2.09
C LYS A 99 -3.83 11.06 3.59
N LEU A 100 -5.03 10.92 4.14
CA LEU A 100 -5.26 11.00 5.59
C LEU A 100 -4.45 9.93 6.33
N VAL A 101 -4.53 8.68 5.89
CA VAL A 101 -3.78 7.55 6.46
C VAL A 101 -2.27 7.79 6.35
N TYR A 102 -1.77 8.14 5.16
CA TYR A 102 -0.36 8.40 4.92
C TYR A 102 0.19 9.54 5.79
N ASN A 103 -0.50 10.67 5.84
CA ASN A 103 -0.10 11.82 6.64
C ASN A 103 -0.07 11.50 8.15
N ARG A 104 -1.02 10.68 8.63
CA ARG A 104 -1.03 10.20 10.02
C ARG A 104 0.20 9.35 10.30
N MET A 105 0.54 8.42 9.41
CA MET A 105 1.76 7.60 9.53
C MET A 105 3.02 8.47 9.57
N LEU A 106 3.17 9.42 8.65
CA LEU A 106 4.32 10.33 8.62
C LEU A 106 4.44 11.12 9.93
N LYS A 107 3.33 11.69 10.39
CA LYS A 107 3.29 12.47 11.63
C LYS A 107 3.69 11.62 12.84
N GLU A 108 3.10 10.44 12.99
CA GLU A 108 3.31 9.58 14.15
C GLU A 108 4.73 8.99 14.21
N LEU A 109 5.33 8.74 13.04
CA LEU A 109 6.69 8.22 12.92
C LEU A 109 7.75 9.32 12.78
N ASN A 110 7.34 10.60 12.82
CA ASN A 110 8.21 11.77 12.61
C ASN A 110 9.02 11.66 11.32
N LEU A 111 8.35 11.32 10.21
CA LEU A 111 8.94 11.18 8.88
C LEU A 111 8.55 12.35 7.98
N LYS A 112 9.43 12.68 7.04
CA LYS A 112 9.13 13.62 5.95
C LYS A 112 8.68 12.85 4.72
N ALA A 113 7.70 13.38 4.01
CA ALA A 113 7.16 12.75 2.81
C ALA A 113 8.21 12.53 1.72
N GLU A 114 9.15 13.48 1.59
CA GLU A 114 10.25 13.42 0.61
C GLU A 114 11.24 12.28 0.90
N ASP A 115 11.39 11.91 2.18
CA ASP A 115 12.30 10.84 2.63
C ASP A 115 11.62 9.46 2.73
N CYS A 116 10.28 9.46 2.68
CA CYS A 116 9.47 8.25 2.84
C CYS A 116 8.28 8.24 1.85
N PRO A 117 8.54 8.11 0.55
CA PRO A 117 7.50 8.12 -0.48
C PRO A 117 6.50 6.98 -0.28
N LEU A 118 5.28 7.19 -0.80
CA LEU A 118 4.23 6.19 -0.88
C LEU A 118 4.26 5.55 -2.28
N LEU A 119 4.48 4.25 -2.35
CA LEU A 119 4.40 3.49 -3.61
C LEU A 119 3.07 2.75 -3.66
N VAL A 120 2.28 3.01 -4.70
CA VAL A 120 0.91 2.51 -4.81
C VAL A 120 0.80 1.57 -6.00
N GLY A 121 0.64 0.27 -5.75
CA GLY A 121 0.52 -0.73 -6.82
C GLY A 121 -0.86 -0.72 -7.47
N GLU A 122 -0.87 -0.72 -8.79
CA GLU A 122 -2.08 -0.95 -9.57
C GLU A 122 -2.68 -2.32 -9.26
N LEU A 123 -3.99 -2.42 -9.34
CA LEU A 123 -4.74 -3.66 -9.39
C LEU A 123 -4.54 -4.33 -10.75
N MET A 124 -4.90 -5.61 -10.86
CA MET A 124 -4.83 -6.33 -12.12
C MET A 124 -5.50 -5.54 -13.24
N THR A 125 -4.80 -5.37 -14.37
CA THR A 125 -5.28 -4.56 -15.50
C THR A 125 -6.44 -5.23 -16.23
N LYS A 126 -7.12 -4.47 -17.07
CA LYS A 126 -8.18 -5.00 -17.94
C LYS A 126 -7.62 -6.02 -18.92
N GLU A 127 -6.44 -5.74 -19.47
CA GLU A 127 -5.72 -6.59 -20.43
C GLU A 127 -5.36 -7.94 -19.81
N ASP A 128 -5.02 -7.94 -18.52
CA ASP A 128 -4.70 -9.14 -17.74
C ASP A 128 -5.96 -9.80 -17.13
N GLY A 129 -7.16 -9.29 -17.45
CA GLY A 129 -8.46 -9.84 -17.06
C GLY A 129 -8.96 -9.40 -15.69
N GLY A 130 -8.39 -8.38 -15.08
CA GLY A 130 -8.76 -7.89 -13.75
C GLY A 130 -10.19 -7.36 -13.67
N CYS A 131 -10.92 -7.67 -12.60
CA CYS A 131 -12.30 -7.19 -12.42
C CYS A 131 -12.37 -5.80 -11.76
N CYS A 132 -11.30 -5.37 -11.10
CA CYS A 132 -11.23 -4.06 -10.42
C CYS A 132 -10.39 -3.03 -11.19
N TYR A 133 -10.10 -3.27 -12.47
CA TYR A 133 -9.20 -2.44 -13.29
C TYR A 133 -9.60 -0.97 -13.37
N LEU A 134 -10.89 -0.64 -13.21
CA LEU A 134 -11.37 0.74 -13.24
C LEU A 134 -10.75 1.61 -12.14
N HIS A 135 -10.31 1.00 -11.04
CA HIS A 135 -9.65 1.71 -9.96
C HIS A 135 -8.24 2.19 -10.32
N ASN A 136 -7.60 1.58 -11.33
CA ASN A 136 -6.24 1.96 -11.74
C ASN A 136 -6.16 3.41 -12.21
N SER A 137 -7.20 3.93 -12.89
CA SER A 137 -7.25 5.36 -13.27
C SER A 137 -7.22 6.30 -12.05
N ILE A 138 -7.74 5.84 -10.90
CA ILE A 138 -7.68 6.58 -9.63
C ILE A 138 -6.28 6.48 -9.02
N ILE A 139 -5.67 5.28 -9.05
CA ILE A 139 -4.29 5.05 -8.60
C ILE A 139 -3.32 5.88 -9.43
N ASP A 140 -3.44 5.91 -10.76
CA ASP A 140 -2.56 6.65 -11.67
C ASP A 140 -2.59 8.17 -11.41
N SER A 141 -3.72 8.67 -10.93
CA SER A 141 -3.89 10.07 -10.59
C SER A 141 -3.47 10.43 -9.15
N ILE A 142 -2.95 9.50 -8.37
CA ILE A 142 -2.67 9.67 -6.93
C ILE A 142 -1.73 10.86 -6.64
N GLN A 143 -0.80 11.17 -7.54
CA GLN A 143 0.13 12.28 -7.40
C GLN A 143 -0.56 13.64 -7.38
N ASN A 144 -1.75 13.77 -7.96
CA ASN A 144 -2.52 15.01 -7.89
C ASN A 144 -2.98 15.32 -6.45
N THR A 145 -3.11 14.28 -5.63
CA THR A 145 -3.54 14.39 -4.23
C THR A 145 -2.37 14.28 -3.25
N ILE A 146 -1.40 13.42 -3.55
CA ILE A 146 -0.20 13.16 -2.74
C ILE A 146 1.03 13.28 -3.65
N PRO A 147 1.72 14.43 -3.70
CA PRO A 147 2.84 14.65 -4.63
C PRO A 147 4.00 13.67 -4.47
N THR A 148 4.16 13.06 -3.29
CA THR A 148 5.19 12.06 -2.98
C THR A 148 4.69 10.62 -3.10
N ALA A 149 3.52 10.40 -3.69
CA ALA A 149 3.02 9.07 -4.03
C ALA A 149 3.33 8.73 -5.49
N TYR A 150 3.68 7.48 -5.76
CA TYR A 150 4.03 7.01 -7.09
C TYR A 150 3.27 5.74 -7.43
N PRO A 151 2.51 5.71 -8.53
CA PRO A 151 1.86 4.49 -9.00
C PRO A 151 2.91 3.50 -9.50
N VAL A 152 2.68 2.22 -9.24
CA VAL A 152 3.52 1.10 -9.69
C VAL A 152 2.68 0.23 -10.59
N SER A 153 3.03 0.18 -11.88
CA SER A 153 2.23 -0.52 -12.88
C SER A 153 2.18 -2.02 -12.68
N SER A 154 1.00 -2.59 -12.84
CA SER A 154 0.75 -4.04 -12.81
C SER A 154 0.63 -4.66 -14.20
N LEU A 155 0.76 -3.88 -15.27
CA LEU A 155 0.60 -4.35 -16.65
C LEU A 155 1.50 -5.58 -16.93
N GLY A 156 0.89 -6.67 -17.43
CA GLY A 156 1.57 -7.92 -17.72
C GLY A 156 1.96 -8.74 -16.49
N CYS A 157 1.44 -8.40 -15.30
CA CYS A 157 1.57 -9.26 -14.13
C CYS A 157 0.49 -10.36 -14.19
N PRO A 158 0.87 -11.65 -14.35
CA PRO A 158 -0.11 -12.71 -14.52
C PRO A 158 -1.03 -12.85 -13.30
N GLY A 159 -2.33 -12.94 -13.59
CA GLY A 159 -3.39 -13.06 -12.61
C GLY A 159 -3.86 -14.49 -12.40
N ARG A 160 -4.62 -14.70 -11.32
CA ARG A 160 -5.33 -15.93 -11.01
C ARG A 160 -6.70 -15.96 -11.74
N PRO A 161 -7.32 -17.15 -11.88
CA PRO A 161 -8.64 -17.26 -12.49
C PRO A 161 -9.76 -16.47 -11.79
N ASP A 162 -9.56 -16.09 -10.54
CA ASP A 162 -10.49 -15.26 -9.76
C ASP A 162 -10.57 -13.80 -10.22
N LYS A 163 -9.69 -13.38 -11.13
CA LYS A 163 -9.62 -12.03 -11.71
C LYS A 163 -9.36 -10.92 -10.69
N LEU A 164 -8.90 -11.27 -9.50
CA LEU A 164 -8.65 -10.38 -8.37
C LEU A 164 -7.20 -10.42 -7.91
N HIS A 165 -6.65 -11.64 -7.79
CA HIS A 165 -5.33 -11.86 -7.23
C HIS A 165 -4.31 -12.16 -8.32
N PHE A 166 -3.09 -11.67 -8.15
CA PHE A 166 -1.96 -12.08 -8.97
C PHE A 166 -1.51 -13.50 -8.63
N THR A 167 -0.89 -14.17 -9.58
CA THR A 167 -0.13 -15.38 -9.30
C THR A 167 1.13 -15.06 -8.49
N ALA A 168 1.80 -16.08 -7.97
CA ALA A 168 3.10 -15.88 -7.29
C ALA A 168 4.13 -15.20 -8.22
N GLU A 169 4.09 -15.48 -9.53
CA GLU A 169 4.94 -14.80 -10.52
C GLU A 169 4.54 -13.34 -10.69
N GLY A 170 3.24 -13.05 -10.80
CA GLY A 170 2.71 -11.68 -10.89
C GLY A 170 3.15 -10.84 -9.71
N TYR A 171 3.04 -11.37 -8.48
CA TYR A 171 3.53 -10.67 -7.29
C TYR A 171 5.05 -10.45 -7.29
N ARG A 172 5.85 -11.39 -7.84
CA ARG A 172 7.31 -11.19 -7.96
C ARG A 172 7.64 -10.11 -8.98
N ILE A 173 6.92 -10.04 -10.10
CA ILE A 173 7.10 -8.98 -11.11
C ILE A 173 6.75 -7.63 -10.49
N LEU A 174 5.57 -7.53 -9.88
CA LEU A 174 5.12 -6.30 -9.21
C LEU A 174 6.09 -5.88 -8.10
N GLY A 175 6.56 -6.84 -7.29
CA GLY A 175 7.54 -6.58 -6.24
C GLY A 175 8.87 -6.03 -6.74
N ARG A 176 9.35 -6.49 -7.91
CA ARG A 176 10.54 -5.89 -8.56
C ARG A 176 10.29 -4.45 -8.97
N ARG A 177 9.12 -4.16 -9.54
CA ARG A 177 8.74 -2.79 -9.93
C ARG A 177 8.62 -1.84 -8.75
N TYR A 178 8.20 -2.34 -7.60
CA TYR A 178 8.23 -1.56 -6.36
C TYR A 178 9.66 -1.22 -5.91
N ALA A 179 10.65 -2.03 -6.29
CA ALA A 179 12.04 -1.84 -5.91
C ALA A 179 12.83 -0.94 -6.89
N ASP A 180 12.37 -0.82 -8.14
CA ASP A 180 12.99 -0.02 -9.22
C ASP A 180 12.60 1.48 -9.09
#